data_ed72ae7bd4ec88cf19823c84f4294923
#
_entry.id   ed72ae7bd4ec88cf19823c84f4294923
#
_cell.length_a   1.000
_cell.length_b   1.000
_cell.length_c   1.000
_cell.angle_alpha   90.00
_cell.angle_beta   90.00
_cell.angle_gamma   90.00
#
_symmetry.space_group_name_H-M   'P 1'
#
loop_
_entity.id
_entity.type
_entity.pdbx_description
1 polymer ?
#
loop_
_entity_poly.entity_id
_entity_poly.type
_entity_poly.pdbx_seq_one_letter_code
_entity_poly.pdbx_strand_id
1 'polypeptide(L)'
;MLMDEGMPMSYHEHMGTIIQSEEDVDRFMDMTNKNTFLLYDTGHLMFAEANYERVLKNYISRINHVHCKDIRKDVFLKSIKDDLSFRESFLNGVFTVPGDGCIDYRPLIKILFEEKYQEWLIIEAEQDPKKANPLEYAIIGYNYLSTALKENDYTL
;
A
#
# COMPACT_ATOMS: atom_id res chain seq x y z
N MET A 1 23.98 -12.21 -1.35
CA MET A 1 24.46 -11.55 -0.10
C MET A 1 23.37 -11.53 0.95
N LEU A 2 22.33 -10.68 0.93
CA LEU A 2 21.27 -10.75 1.97
C LEU A 2 20.48 -12.05 1.96
N MET A 3 20.12 -12.56 0.78
CA MET A 3 19.42 -13.84 0.64
C MET A 3 20.24 -15.03 1.16
N ASP A 4 21.57 -14.99 1.01
CA ASP A 4 22.46 -16.06 1.49
C ASP A 4 22.47 -16.12 3.03
N GLU A 5 22.14 -15.00 3.68
CA GLU A 5 21.98 -14.87 5.13
C GLU A 5 20.53 -15.09 5.60
N GLY A 6 19.63 -15.52 4.71
CA GLY A 6 18.22 -15.74 5.02
C GLY A 6 17.41 -14.44 5.22
N MET A 7 17.93 -13.31 4.72
CA MET A 7 17.26 -11.98 4.82
C MET A 7 16.85 -11.50 3.43
N PRO A 8 15.65 -11.83 2.95
CA PRO A 8 15.15 -11.31 1.69
C PRO A 8 14.96 -9.79 1.75
N MET A 9 15.40 -9.09 0.70
CA MET A 9 15.19 -7.65 0.58
C MET A 9 13.81 -7.37 -0.01
N SER A 10 13.02 -6.53 0.64
CA SER A 10 11.81 -5.95 0.08
C SER A 10 12.05 -4.47 -0.19
N TYR A 11 11.81 -4.05 -1.42
CA TYR A 11 11.87 -2.63 -1.78
C TYR A 11 10.49 -2.01 -1.63
N HIS A 12 10.40 -0.90 -0.92
CA HIS A 12 9.18 -0.12 -0.76
C HIS A 12 9.15 0.99 -1.82
N GLU A 13 8.24 0.89 -2.79
CA GLU A 13 7.92 2.04 -3.64
C GLU A 13 7.26 3.12 -2.79
N HIS A 14 7.66 4.36 -3.01
CA HIS A 14 7.22 5.42 -2.12
C HIS A 14 7.26 6.77 -2.83
N MET A 15 6.20 7.55 -2.69
CA MET A 15 6.15 8.91 -3.20
C MET A 15 7.30 9.77 -2.64
N GLY A 16 7.89 10.58 -3.52
CA GLY A 16 9.05 11.40 -3.18
C GLY A 16 10.40 10.65 -3.23
N THR A 17 10.41 9.40 -3.70
CA THR A 17 11.63 8.62 -3.95
C THR A 17 11.85 8.39 -5.45
N ILE A 18 12.88 7.62 -5.82
CA ILE A 18 13.23 7.32 -7.23
C ILE A 18 12.22 6.35 -7.86
N ILE A 19 11.63 5.45 -7.08
CA ILE A 19 10.64 4.47 -7.54
C ILE A 19 9.31 4.86 -6.91
N GLN A 20 8.45 5.54 -7.66
CA GLN A 20 7.17 6.03 -7.16
C GLN A 20 6.01 5.81 -8.13
N SER A 21 6.25 5.90 -9.44
CA SER A 21 5.22 5.67 -10.46
C SER A 21 5.07 4.18 -10.80
N GLU A 22 3.97 3.84 -11.47
CA GLU A 22 3.75 2.49 -12.00
C GLU A 22 4.87 2.05 -12.94
N GLU A 23 5.33 2.96 -13.81
CA GLU A 23 6.43 2.71 -14.75
C GLU A 23 7.76 2.48 -14.02
N ASP A 24 8.02 3.21 -12.94
CA ASP A 24 9.22 3.01 -12.11
C ASP A 24 9.20 1.63 -11.46
N VAL A 25 8.04 1.20 -10.94
CA VAL A 25 7.87 -0.14 -10.35
C VAL A 25 8.10 -1.21 -11.42
N ASP A 26 7.48 -1.10 -12.60
CA ASP A 26 7.68 -2.03 -13.70
C ASP A 26 9.17 -2.14 -14.05
N ARG A 27 9.82 -1.02 -14.24
CA ARG A 27 11.26 -0.96 -14.55
C ARG A 27 12.12 -1.57 -13.46
N PHE A 28 11.83 -1.28 -12.20
CA PHE A 28 12.55 -1.84 -11.06
C PHE A 28 12.41 -3.36 -10.99
N MET A 29 11.20 -3.87 -11.19
CA MET A 29 10.91 -5.31 -11.17
C MET A 29 11.57 -6.03 -12.36
N ASP A 30 11.64 -5.40 -13.53
CA ASP A 30 12.31 -5.95 -14.72
C ASP A 30 13.84 -5.97 -14.57
N MET A 31 14.40 -4.94 -13.92
CA MET A 31 15.86 -4.82 -13.75
C MET A 31 16.41 -5.62 -12.56
N THR A 32 15.54 -6.18 -11.74
CA THR A 32 15.93 -6.96 -10.55
C THR A 32 15.56 -8.43 -10.69
N ASN A 33 16.28 -9.29 -9.98
CA ASN A 33 16.00 -10.73 -10.05
C ASN A 33 14.93 -11.16 -9.04
N LYS A 34 14.52 -12.44 -9.11
CA LYS A 34 13.47 -13.04 -8.28
C LYS A 34 13.73 -13.01 -6.76
N ASN A 35 14.94 -12.68 -6.33
CA ASN A 35 15.31 -12.57 -4.90
C ASN A 35 15.16 -11.14 -4.37
N THR A 36 14.71 -10.22 -5.22
CA THR A 36 14.32 -8.86 -4.84
C THR A 36 12.81 -8.80 -4.81
N PHE A 37 12.26 -8.55 -3.64
CA PHE A 37 10.82 -8.48 -3.42
C PHE A 37 10.35 -7.02 -3.42
N LEU A 38 9.07 -6.85 -3.64
CA LEU A 38 8.36 -5.58 -3.50
C LEU A 38 7.61 -5.59 -2.16
N LEU A 39 7.77 -4.53 -1.38
CA LEU A 39 6.81 -4.14 -0.38
C LEU A 39 5.77 -3.31 -1.14
N TYR A 40 4.57 -3.81 -1.27
CA TYR A 40 3.49 -3.20 -2.03
C TYR A 40 2.68 -2.27 -1.13
N ASP A 41 2.58 -0.99 -1.47
CA ASP A 41 1.83 0.02 -0.72
C ASP A 41 0.70 0.61 -1.56
N THR A 42 -0.53 0.35 -1.16
CA THR A 42 -1.73 0.80 -1.89
C THR A 42 -1.87 2.32 -1.92
N GLY A 43 -1.52 3.00 -0.84
CA GLY A 43 -1.65 4.45 -0.72
C GLY A 43 -0.65 5.21 -1.59
N HIS A 44 0.61 4.79 -1.60
CA HIS A 44 1.63 5.41 -2.45
C HIS A 44 1.36 5.18 -3.92
N LEU A 45 0.98 3.97 -4.32
CA LEU A 45 0.59 3.68 -5.70
C LEU A 45 -0.62 4.51 -6.13
N MET A 46 -1.65 4.61 -5.28
CA MET A 46 -2.81 5.43 -5.60
C MET A 46 -2.46 6.92 -5.67
N PHE A 47 -1.59 7.43 -4.80
CA PHE A 47 -1.14 8.82 -4.84
C PHE A 47 -0.35 9.12 -6.13
N ALA A 48 0.37 8.12 -6.66
CA ALA A 48 1.06 8.20 -7.95
C ALA A 48 0.13 8.00 -9.15
N GLU A 49 -1.19 7.92 -8.95
CA GLU A 49 -2.20 7.64 -9.99
C GLU A 49 -1.95 6.31 -10.72
N ALA A 50 -1.22 5.37 -10.07
CA ALA A 50 -0.93 4.06 -10.60
C ALA A 50 -2.15 3.13 -10.55
N ASN A 51 -2.22 2.17 -11.46
CA ASN A 51 -3.17 1.06 -11.36
C ASN A 51 -2.64 0.03 -10.35
N TYR A 52 -2.92 0.28 -9.06
CA TYR A 52 -2.44 -0.56 -7.96
C TYR A 52 -2.93 -2.03 -8.06
N GLU A 53 -4.13 -2.29 -8.60
CA GLU A 53 -4.59 -3.68 -8.83
C GLU A 53 -3.74 -4.38 -9.90
N ARG A 54 -3.34 -3.68 -10.96
CA ARG A 54 -2.46 -4.23 -12.00
C ARG A 54 -1.08 -4.55 -11.42
N VAL A 55 -0.51 -3.64 -10.63
CA VAL A 55 0.78 -3.85 -9.97
C VAL A 55 0.72 -5.09 -9.08
N LEU A 56 -0.34 -5.23 -8.26
CA LEU A 56 -0.54 -6.42 -7.42
C LEU A 56 -0.57 -7.70 -8.26
N LYS A 57 -1.40 -7.75 -9.30
CA LYS A 57 -1.55 -8.94 -10.17
C LYS A 57 -0.24 -9.32 -10.88
N ASN A 58 0.49 -8.32 -11.37
CA ASN A 58 1.70 -8.58 -12.15
C ASN A 58 2.85 -9.10 -11.26
N TYR A 59 2.92 -8.63 -10.02
CA TYR A 59 4.09 -8.86 -9.16
C TYR A 59 3.81 -9.66 -7.89
N ILE A 60 2.61 -10.24 -7.75
CA ILE A 60 2.21 -10.98 -6.54
C ILE A 60 3.21 -12.04 -6.11
N SER A 61 3.84 -12.76 -7.05
CA SER A 61 4.86 -13.78 -6.76
C SER A 61 6.17 -13.20 -6.19
N ARG A 62 6.32 -11.88 -6.23
CA ARG A 62 7.47 -11.13 -5.69
C ARG A 62 7.04 -10.08 -4.68
N ILE A 63 5.81 -10.14 -4.17
CA ILE A 63 5.34 -9.32 -3.05
C ILE A 63 5.37 -10.18 -1.80
N ASN A 64 6.13 -9.78 -0.80
CA ASN A 64 6.23 -10.47 0.49
C ASN A 64 5.84 -9.57 1.67
N HIS A 65 5.36 -8.37 1.38
CA HIS A 65 4.91 -7.42 2.38
C HIS A 65 3.90 -6.46 1.75
N VAL A 66 2.80 -6.20 2.45
CA VAL A 66 1.74 -5.30 1.97
C VAL A 66 1.47 -4.24 3.02
N HIS A 67 1.60 -2.98 2.66
CA HIS A 67 1.08 -1.85 3.40
C HIS A 67 -0.33 -1.52 2.93
N CYS A 68 -1.27 -1.70 3.82
CA CYS A 68 -2.66 -1.31 3.63
C CYS A 68 -2.82 0.16 4.06
N LYS A 69 -2.42 1.06 3.20
CA LYS A 69 -2.54 2.51 3.35
C LYS A 69 -3.63 3.02 2.44
N ASP A 70 -4.51 3.85 2.96
CA ASP A 70 -5.64 4.40 2.21
C ASP A 70 -5.47 5.90 1.96
N ILE A 71 -6.31 6.46 1.09
CA ILE A 71 -6.27 7.87 0.69
C ILE A 71 -7.64 8.52 0.88
N ARG A 72 -7.66 9.72 1.47
CA ARG A 72 -8.83 10.60 1.46
C ARG A 72 -8.95 11.29 0.12
N LYS A 73 -9.94 10.88 -0.65
CA LYS A 73 -10.13 11.28 -2.05
C LYS A 73 -10.23 12.80 -2.25
N ASP A 74 -10.92 13.48 -1.38
CA ASP A 74 -11.10 14.93 -1.43
C ASP A 74 -9.80 15.69 -1.20
N VAL A 75 -8.99 15.23 -0.23
CA VAL A 75 -7.66 15.79 0.04
C VAL A 75 -6.71 15.51 -1.11
N PHE A 76 -6.75 14.30 -1.68
CA PHE A 76 -5.95 13.91 -2.84
C PHE A 76 -6.27 14.80 -4.06
N LEU A 77 -7.55 14.92 -4.42
CA LEU A 77 -7.97 15.76 -5.54
C LEU A 77 -7.59 17.24 -5.36
N LYS A 78 -7.66 17.72 -4.12
CA LYS A 78 -7.19 19.07 -3.79
C LYS A 78 -5.67 19.18 -3.97
N SER A 79 -4.90 18.18 -3.53
CA SER A 79 -3.45 18.16 -3.68
C SER A 79 -3.02 18.23 -5.14
N ILE A 80 -3.66 17.47 -6.03
CA ILE A 80 -3.41 17.51 -7.46
C ILE A 80 -3.78 18.89 -8.05
N LYS A 81 -4.99 19.37 -7.74
CA LYS A 81 -5.50 20.65 -8.26
C LYS A 81 -4.62 21.85 -7.90
N ASP A 82 -4.12 21.86 -6.67
CA ASP A 82 -3.36 22.97 -6.11
C ASP A 82 -1.82 22.77 -6.30
N ASP A 83 -1.42 21.71 -7.03
CA ASP A 83 -0.01 21.33 -7.29
C ASP A 83 0.83 21.27 -6.00
N LEU A 84 0.27 20.63 -4.96
CA LEU A 84 0.93 20.54 -3.67
C LEU A 84 2.07 19.52 -3.70
N SER A 85 3.16 19.84 -3.01
CA SER A 85 4.24 18.89 -2.77
C SER A 85 3.72 17.67 -1.98
N PHE A 86 4.44 16.54 -2.07
CA PHE A 86 4.16 15.35 -1.25
C PHE A 86 4.03 15.71 0.23
N ARG A 87 4.97 16.52 0.75
CA ARG A 87 4.95 16.93 2.16
C ARG A 87 3.70 17.74 2.53
N GLU A 88 3.29 18.68 1.69
CA GLU A 88 2.07 19.48 1.93
C GLU A 88 0.83 18.59 1.90
N SER A 89 0.74 17.67 0.94
CA SER A 89 -0.35 16.71 0.84
C SER A 89 -0.43 15.82 2.08
N PHE A 90 0.70 15.29 2.54
CA PHE A 90 0.83 14.53 3.78
C PHE A 90 0.35 15.34 5.01
N LEU A 91 0.85 16.58 5.18
CA LEU A 91 0.46 17.45 6.30
C LEU A 91 -1.02 17.85 6.26
N ASN A 92 -1.63 17.86 5.08
CA ASN A 92 -3.07 18.06 4.88
C ASN A 92 -3.89 16.77 5.16
N GLY A 93 -3.22 15.64 5.43
CA GLY A 93 -3.86 14.40 5.82
C GLY A 93 -4.38 13.59 4.65
N VAL A 94 -3.67 13.54 3.52
CA VAL A 94 -4.06 12.76 2.34
C VAL A 94 -4.11 11.27 2.64
N PHE A 95 -3.16 10.76 3.45
CA PHE A 95 -3.12 9.35 3.82
C PHE A 95 -3.97 9.04 5.05
N THR A 96 -4.49 7.83 5.07
CA THR A 96 -5.30 7.29 6.15
C THR A 96 -5.24 5.76 6.19
N VAL A 97 -6.08 5.15 7.02
CA VAL A 97 -6.20 3.69 7.14
C VAL A 97 -7.34 3.14 6.27
N PRO A 98 -7.32 1.84 5.93
CA PRO A 98 -8.44 1.17 5.27
C PRO A 98 -9.78 1.42 5.99
N GLY A 99 -10.79 1.80 5.20
CA GLY A 99 -12.13 2.09 5.71
C GLY A 99 -12.39 3.55 6.10
N ASP A 100 -11.34 4.39 6.16
CA ASP A 100 -11.48 5.85 6.32
C ASP A 100 -11.08 6.60 5.02
N GLY A 101 -10.68 5.88 3.98
CA GLY A 101 -10.31 6.41 2.68
C GLY A 101 -11.25 5.96 1.57
N CYS A 102 -10.71 5.85 0.36
CA CYS A 102 -11.50 5.54 -0.83
C CYS A 102 -11.07 4.24 -1.54
N ILE A 103 -10.07 3.53 -1.05
CA ILE A 103 -9.62 2.26 -1.63
C ILE A 103 -10.58 1.14 -1.17
N ASP A 104 -11.19 0.45 -2.14
CA ASP A 104 -11.90 -0.79 -1.84
C ASP A 104 -10.90 -1.94 -1.81
N TYR A 105 -10.65 -2.49 -0.62
CA TYR A 105 -9.70 -3.59 -0.44
C TYR A 105 -10.24 -4.97 -0.81
N ARG A 106 -11.55 -5.13 -1.00
CA ARG A 106 -12.15 -6.44 -1.31
C ARG A 106 -11.60 -7.07 -2.59
N PRO A 107 -11.44 -6.33 -3.73
CA PRO A 107 -10.79 -6.88 -4.91
C PRO A 107 -9.33 -7.27 -4.68
N LEU A 108 -8.58 -6.48 -3.91
CA LEU A 108 -7.19 -6.75 -3.58
C LEU A 108 -7.05 -8.01 -2.73
N ILE A 109 -7.86 -8.12 -1.67
CA ILE A 109 -7.92 -9.30 -0.79
C ILE A 109 -8.29 -10.55 -1.59
N LYS A 110 -9.21 -10.45 -2.54
CA LYS A 110 -9.56 -11.57 -3.43
C LYS A 110 -8.36 -12.04 -4.25
N ILE A 111 -7.58 -11.12 -4.83
CA ILE A 111 -6.34 -11.46 -5.56
C ILE A 111 -5.35 -12.16 -4.63
N LEU A 112 -5.10 -11.58 -3.44
CA LEU A 112 -4.21 -12.16 -2.45
C LEU A 112 -4.64 -13.58 -2.05
N PHE A 113 -5.94 -13.80 -1.88
CA PHE A 113 -6.50 -15.11 -1.56
C PHE A 113 -6.31 -16.13 -2.69
N GLU A 114 -6.66 -15.76 -3.92
CA GLU A 114 -6.50 -16.63 -5.10
C GLU A 114 -5.04 -17.05 -5.31
N GLU A 115 -4.10 -16.14 -5.05
CA GLU A 115 -2.65 -16.36 -5.15
C GLU A 115 -2.01 -16.96 -3.87
N LYS A 116 -2.84 -17.29 -2.87
CA LYS A 116 -2.41 -17.91 -1.61
C LYS A 116 -1.34 -17.12 -0.85
N TYR A 117 -1.46 -15.79 -0.85
CA TYR A 117 -0.58 -14.92 -0.09
C TYR A 117 -0.69 -15.21 1.42
N GLN A 118 0.44 -15.43 2.09
CA GLN A 118 0.50 -15.82 3.50
C GLN A 118 1.39 -14.89 4.35
N GLU A 119 1.81 -13.78 3.75
CA GLU A 119 2.70 -12.83 4.40
C GLU A 119 1.90 -11.70 5.10
N TRP A 120 2.57 -10.66 5.50
CA TRP A 120 2.00 -9.60 6.33
C TRP A 120 1.12 -8.61 5.56
N LEU A 121 -0.04 -8.28 6.15
CA LEU A 121 -0.85 -7.12 5.81
C LEU A 121 -0.72 -6.09 6.93
N ILE A 122 -0.02 -5.02 6.69
CA ILE A 122 0.27 -3.99 7.70
C ILE A 122 -0.67 -2.80 7.49
N ILE A 123 -1.41 -2.43 8.52
CA ILE A 123 -2.19 -1.19 8.53
C ILE A 123 -1.23 -0.05 8.78
N GLU A 124 -1.09 0.82 7.80
CA GLU A 124 -0.25 2.00 7.89
C GLU A 124 -1.08 3.26 7.58
N ALA A 125 -1.00 4.24 8.46
CA ALA A 125 -1.80 5.46 8.32
C ALA A 125 -1.02 6.63 7.73
N GLU A 126 0.27 6.74 8.05
CA GLU A 126 1.12 7.89 7.72
C GLU A 126 0.41 9.23 7.96
N GLN A 127 0.02 9.47 9.21
CA GLN A 127 -0.78 10.61 9.63
C GLN A 127 -0.10 11.39 10.76
N ASP A 128 -0.43 12.69 10.88
CA ASP A 128 -0.04 13.48 12.05
C ASP A 128 -0.80 12.98 13.30
N PRO A 129 -0.10 12.41 14.31
CA PRO A 129 -0.75 11.85 15.49
C PRO A 129 -1.46 12.91 16.38
N LYS A 130 -1.20 14.19 16.15
CA LYS A 130 -1.93 15.27 16.81
C LYS A 130 -3.31 15.52 16.20
N LYS A 131 -3.53 15.08 14.96
CA LYS A 131 -4.79 15.23 14.22
C LYS A 131 -5.57 13.92 14.15
N ALA A 132 -4.87 12.80 14.11
CA ALA A 132 -5.43 11.47 13.98
C ALA A 132 -4.87 10.57 15.09
N ASN A 133 -5.70 10.20 16.05
CA ASN A 133 -5.27 9.35 17.17
C ASN A 133 -4.85 7.97 16.63
N PRO A 134 -3.59 7.52 16.82
CA PRO A 134 -3.10 6.28 16.21
C PRO A 134 -3.91 5.04 16.60
N LEU A 135 -4.37 4.96 17.87
CA LEU A 135 -5.15 3.81 18.33
C LEU A 135 -6.54 3.77 17.66
N GLU A 136 -7.22 4.89 17.57
CA GLU A 136 -8.54 4.97 16.94
C GLU A 136 -8.46 4.57 15.46
N TYR A 137 -7.48 5.10 14.73
CA TYR A 137 -7.28 4.78 13.33
C TYR A 137 -6.83 3.33 13.13
N ALA A 138 -5.97 2.79 13.97
CA ALA A 138 -5.61 1.37 13.93
C ALA A 138 -6.84 0.46 14.10
N ILE A 139 -7.76 0.82 15.00
CA ILE A 139 -9.03 0.08 15.22
C ILE A 139 -9.92 0.16 13.97
N ILE A 140 -10.04 1.32 13.33
CA ILE A 140 -10.82 1.48 12.09
C ILE A 140 -10.26 0.55 11.01
N GLY A 141 -8.97 0.65 10.72
CA GLY A 141 -8.30 -0.17 9.70
C GLY A 141 -8.40 -1.66 9.99
N TYR A 142 -8.18 -2.07 11.22
CA TYR A 142 -8.29 -3.47 11.64
C TYR A 142 -9.71 -4.03 11.43
N ASN A 143 -10.73 -3.29 11.85
CA ASN A 143 -12.12 -3.73 11.72
C ASN A 143 -12.52 -3.87 10.25
N TYR A 144 -12.13 -2.91 9.41
CA TYR A 144 -12.42 -2.95 7.97
C TYR A 144 -11.73 -4.15 7.30
N LEU A 145 -10.41 -4.29 7.47
CA LEU A 145 -9.66 -5.39 6.85
C LEU A 145 -10.11 -6.76 7.39
N SER A 146 -10.34 -6.88 8.69
CA SER A 146 -10.83 -8.14 9.29
C SER A 146 -12.17 -8.56 8.70
N THR A 147 -13.06 -7.61 8.41
CA THR A 147 -14.34 -7.89 7.76
C THR A 147 -14.12 -8.34 6.31
N ALA A 148 -13.33 -7.60 5.54
CA ALA A 148 -13.05 -7.90 4.15
C ALA A 148 -12.30 -9.24 3.97
N LEU A 149 -11.40 -9.59 4.89
CA LEU A 149 -10.72 -10.89 4.90
C LEU A 149 -11.71 -12.03 5.14
N LYS A 150 -12.61 -11.91 6.12
CA LYS A 150 -13.63 -12.93 6.41
C LYS A 150 -14.59 -13.14 5.23
N GLU A 151 -14.94 -12.09 4.51
CA GLU A 151 -15.77 -12.16 3.29
C GLU A 151 -15.11 -12.98 2.16
N ASN A 152 -13.78 -13.15 2.21
CA ASN A 152 -12.98 -13.93 1.26
C ASN A 152 -12.42 -15.24 1.87
N ASP A 153 -13.02 -15.75 2.92
CA ASP A 153 -12.66 -17.03 3.58
C ASP A 153 -11.23 -17.06 4.19
N TYR A 154 -10.58 -15.91 4.38
CA TYR A 154 -9.36 -15.88 5.17
C TYR A 154 -9.68 -16.12 6.65
N THR A 155 -8.91 -17.04 7.25
CA THR A 155 -8.91 -17.24 8.70
C THR A 155 -7.80 -16.40 9.31
N LEU A 156 -8.17 -15.50 10.24
CA LEU A 156 -7.22 -14.66 11.00
C LEU A 156 -6.65 -15.45 12.18
#